data_3eb7658f2381b68075230ecadf4328c3
#
_entry.id   3eb7658f2381b68075230ecadf4328c3
#
_cell.length_a   1.000
_cell.length_b   1.000
_cell.length_c   1.000
_cell.angle_alpha   90.00
_cell.angle_beta   90.00
_cell.angle_gamma   90.00
#
_symmetry.space_group_name_H-M   'P 1'
#
loop_
_entity.id
_entity.type
_entity.pdbx_description
1 polymer ?
#
loop_
_entity_poly.entity_id
_entity_poly.type
_entity_poly.pdbx_seq_one_letter_code
_entity_poly.pdbx_strand_id
1 'polypeptide(L)'
;MAYSTSTSLSAHVKRLRAIRDNSEPAIINTLLETGELVRQEAMRSIREGTVRGIGHVPSLPGQPPKGDTGRLELSIEVELRKSEKTVNVIATAPYAAAQEFGTRRAAARPFLRPALQKYRSRLVTALAMTFAGQKGVKVLKNSTRSIDEANDIINGS
;
A
#
# COMPACT_ATOMS: atom_id res chain seq x y z
N MET A 1 -5.53 -8.43 -53.13
CA MET A 1 -6.28 -8.64 -51.89
C MET A 1 -5.78 -7.61 -50.87
N ALA A 2 -6.54 -6.55 -50.61
CA ALA A 2 -6.17 -5.50 -49.64
C ALA A 2 -6.56 -5.98 -48.26
N TYR A 3 -5.59 -6.29 -47.41
CA TYR A 3 -5.81 -6.59 -45.99
C TYR A 3 -6.26 -5.30 -45.28
N SER A 4 -7.49 -5.28 -44.79
CA SER A 4 -8.05 -4.18 -44.00
C SER A 4 -7.44 -4.19 -42.59
N THR A 5 -6.24 -3.65 -42.48
CA THR A 5 -5.52 -3.51 -41.20
C THR A 5 -6.17 -2.52 -40.23
N SER A 6 -6.95 -1.55 -40.73
CA SER A 6 -7.59 -0.52 -39.94
C SER A 6 -8.71 -1.05 -39.01
N THR A 7 -9.50 -2.02 -39.47
CA THR A 7 -10.59 -2.62 -38.68
C THR A 7 -10.04 -3.45 -37.51
N SER A 8 -8.89 -4.10 -37.69
CA SER A 8 -8.21 -4.89 -36.66
C SER A 8 -7.66 -4.00 -35.54
N LEU A 9 -7.07 -2.85 -35.86
CA LEU A 9 -6.48 -1.93 -34.88
C LEU A 9 -7.57 -1.25 -34.04
N SER A 10 -8.66 -0.78 -34.63
CA SER A 10 -9.77 -0.17 -33.90
C SER A 10 -10.47 -1.15 -32.95
N ALA A 11 -10.65 -2.40 -33.39
CA ALA A 11 -11.19 -3.48 -32.55
C ALA A 11 -10.25 -3.79 -31.37
N HIS A 12 -8.92 -3.77 -31.59
CA HIS A 12 -7.94 -3.98 -30.54
C HIS A 12 -7.96 -2.85 -29.50
N VAL A 13 -8.00 -1.60 -29.95
CA VAL A 13 -8.11 -0.43 -29.07
C VAL A 13 -9.41 -0.45 -28.25
N LYS A 14 -10.54 -0.81 -28.87
CA LYS A 14 -11.83 -0.96 -28.18
C LYS A 14 -11.75 -2.04 -27.09
N ARG A 15 -11.11 -3.16 -27.38
CA ARG A 15 -10.91 -4.25 -26.40
C ARG A 15 -10.03 -3.83 -25.25
N LEU A 16 -8.92 -3.12 -25.50
CA LEU A 16 -8.04 -2.61 -24.44
C LEU A 16 -8.73 -1.59 -23.55
N ARG A 17 -9.55 -0.72 -24.12
CA ARG A 17 -10.38 0.23 -23.33
C ARG A 17 -11.37 -0.51 -22.44
N ALA A 18 -12.07 -1.51 -22.97
CA ALA A 18 -13.01 -2.31 -22.20
C ALA A 18 -12.32 -3.06 -21.05
N ILE A 19 -11.12 -3.61 -21.26
CA ILE A 19 -10.32 -4.24 -20.18
C ILE A 19 -9.97 -3.20 -19.12
N ARG A 20 -9.49 -2.04 -19.49
CA ARG A 20 -9.18 -0.94 -18.56
C ARG A 20 -10.40 -0.55 -17.73
N ASP A 21 -11.52 -0.27 -18.39
CA ASP A 21 -12.73 0.27 -17.75
C ASP A 21 -13.37 -0.77 -16.80
N ASN A 22 -13.31 -2.05 -17.16
CA ASN A 22 -13.81 -3.14 -16.32
C ASN A 22 -12.90 -3.49 -15.13
N SER A 23 -11.59 -3.21 -15.22
CA SER A 23 -10.65 -3.51 -14.14
C SER A 23 -10.55 -2.39 -13.10
N GLU A 24 -10.89 -1.16 -13.47
CA GLU A 24 -10.73 0.01 -12.60
C GLU A 24 -11.42 -0.11 -11.24
N PRO A 25 -12.71 -0.51 -11.12
CA PRO A 25 -13.37 -0.66 -9.83
C PRO A 25 -12.71 -1.72 -8.95
N ALA A 26 -12.29 -2.83 -9.53
CA ALA A 26 -11.63 -3.91 -8.81
C ALA A 26 -10.25 -3.49 -8.28
N ILE A 27 -9.49 -2.72 -9.08
CA ILE A 27 -8.21 -2.15 -8.67
C ILE A 27 -8.41 -1.19 -7.49
N ILE A 28 -9.37 -0.27 -7.58
CA ILE A 28 -9.68 0.69 -6.52
C ILE A 28 -10.07 -0.04 -5.23
N ASN A 29 -10.91 -1.06 -5.30
CA ASN A 29 -11.29 -1.86 -4.14
C ASN A 29 -10.07 -2.56 -3.52
N THR A 30 -9.21 -3.18 -4.33
CA THR A 30 -7.98 -3.81 -3.84
C THR A 30 -7.05 -2.82 -3.14
N LEU A 31 -6.93 -1.60 -3.69
CA LEU A 31 -6.13 -0.53 -3.07
C LEU A 31 -6.73 -0.07 -1.74
N LEU A 32 -8.07 0.12 -1.68
CA LEU A 32 -8.77 0.50 -0.45
C LEU A 32 -8.63 -0.55 0.65
N GLU A 33 -8.87 -1.82 0.32
CA GLU A 33 -8.70 -2.95 1.25
C GLU A 33 -7.27 -2.99 1.79
N THR A 34 -6.28 -2.83 0.92
CA THR A 34 -4.87 -2.82 1.34
C THR A 34 -4.55 -1.59 2.19
N GLY A 35 -5.05 -0.42 1.82
CA GLY A 35 -4.91 0.81 2.60
C GLY A 35 -5.47 0.66 4.01
N GLU A 36 -6.63 0.03 4.14
CA GLU A 36 -7.24 -0.25 5.44
C GLU A 36 -6.43 -1.26 6.27
N LEU A 37 -5.87 -2.30 5.65
CA LEU A 37 -4.96 -3.23 6.33
C LEU A 37 -3.68 -2.54 6.84
N VAL A 38 -3.12 -1.64 6.04
CA VAL A 38 -1.96 -0.82 6.44
C VAL A 38 -2.32 0.08 7.61
N ARG A 39 -3.48 0.76 7.57
CA ARG A 39 -3.98 1.59 8.67
C ARG A 39 -4.12 0.78 9.95
N GLN A 40 -4.79 -0.36 9.90
CA GLN A 40 -4.99 -1.24 11.05
C GLN A 40 -3.67 -1.73 11.65
N GLU A 41 -2.70 -2.10 10.81
CA GLU A 41 -1.38 -2.54 11.27
C GLU A 41 -0.61 -1.40 11.93
N ALA A 42 -0.62 -0.21 11.35
CA ALA A 42 0.00 0.97 11.96
C ALA A 42 -0.63 1.30 13.32
N MET A 43 -1.96 1.28 13.42
CA MET A 43 -2.66 1.46 14.69
C MET A 43 -2.31 0.37 15.71
N ARG A 44 -2.26 -0.91 15.26
CA ARG A 44 -1.88 -2.06 16.10
C ARG A 44 -0.47 -1.87 16.66
N SER A 45 0.49 -1.50 15.82
CA SER A 45 1.88 -1.31 16.23
C SER A 45 2.07 -0.20 17.27
N ILE A 46 1.25 0.88 17.20
CA ILE A 46 1.23 1.96 18.18
C ILE A 46 0.62 1.50 19.52
N ARG A 47 -0.41 0.64 19.46
CA ARG A 47 -1.09 0.13 20.67
C ARG A 47 -0.27 -0.92 21.41
N GLU A 48 0.55 -1.66 20.70
CA GLU A 48 1.32 -2.78 21.26
C GLU A 48 2.29 -2.30 22.34
N GLY A 49 2.17 -2.87 23.54
CA GLY A 49 2.99 -2.48 24.69
C GLY A 49 2.75 -1.07 25.21
N THR A 50 1.61 -0.44 24.89
CA THR A 50 1.24 0.88 25.37
C THR A 50 0.79 0.82 26.82
N VAL A 51 1.40 1.67 27.65
CA VAL A 51 0.91 2.02 28.98
C VAL A 51 0.55 3.51 28.96
N ARG A 52 -0.71 3.84 29.22
CA ARG A 52 -1.21 5.21 29.14
C ARG A 52 -1.07 5.95 30.47
N GLY A 53 -0.93 7.27 30.41
CA GLY A 53 -0.90 8.15 31.57
C GLY A 53 0.44 8.15 32.32
N ILE A 54 0.41 8.25 33.65
CA ILE A 54 1.58 8.47 34.50
C ILE A 54 2.67 7.38 34.36
N GLY A 55 2.29 6.16 33.95
CA GLY A 55 3.21 5.06 33.69
C GLY A 55 3.71 4.96 32.25
N HIS A 56 3.48 5.96 31.41
CA HIS A 56 3.89 5.93 30.01
C HIS A 56 5.41 5.85 29.85
N VAL A 57 5.86 4.81 29.14
CA VAL A 57 7.28 4.61 28.78
C VAL A 57 7.41 4.74 27.26
N PRO A 58 8.16 5.74 26.77
CA PRO A 58 8.40 5.89 25.33
C PRO A 58 9.06 4.68 24.72
N SER A 59 8.78 4.39 23.43
CA SER A 59 9.45 3.34 22.68
C SER A 59 10.93 3.67 22.44
N LEU A 60 11.73 2.65 22.19
CA LEU A 60 13.12 2.82 21.78
C LEU A 60 13.20 3.41 20.36
N PRO A 61 14.32 4.08 20.00
CA PRO A 61 14.57 4.51 18.63
C PRO A 61 14.43 3.35 17.63
N GLY A 62 13.79 3.62 16.48
CA GLY A 62 13.54 2.62 15.44
C GLY A 62 12.33 1.73 15.69
N GLN A 63 11.76 1.72 16.88
CA GLN A 63 10.50 1.01 17.19
C GLN A 63 9.29 1.93 16.96
N PRO A 64 8.09 1.38 16.64
CA PRO A 64 6.88 2.18 16.55
C PRO A 64 6.62 2.96 17.83
N PRO A 65 6.08 4.19 17.73
CA PRO A 65 5.77 5.00 18.90
C PRO A 65 4.69 4.31 19.74
N LYS A 66 4.89 4.30 21.05
CA LYS A 66 3.85 3.85 21.97
C LYS A 66 2.82 4.96 22.19
N GLY A 67 1.53 4.60 22.07
CA GLY A 67 0.45 5.54 22.29
C GLY A 67 0.35 5.98 23.75
N ASP A 68 0.21 7.27 24.00
CA ASP A 68 -0.13 7.80 25.34
C ASP A 68 -1.61 8.19 25.38
N THR A 69 -1.99 9.17 24.57
CA THR A 69 -3.36 9.72 24.54
C THR A 69 -4.26 9.07 23.49
N GLY A 70 -3.72 8.23 22.61
CA GLY A 70 -4.45 7.66 21.47
C GLY A 70 -4.59 8.61 20.27
N ARG A 71 -4.16 9.87 20.36
CA ARG A 71 -4.33 10.86 19.29
C ARG A 71 -3.64 10.48 18.00
N LEU A 72 -2.44 9.86 18.05
CA LEU A 72 -1.71 9.45 16.86
C LEU A 72 -2.45 8.33 16.14
N GLU A 73 -2.85 7.28 16.86
CA GLU A 73 -3.56 6.14 16.27
C GLU A 73 -4.90 6.54 15.64
N LEU A 74 -5.64 7.45 16.30
CA LEU A 74 -6.92 7.96 15.82
C LEU A 74 -6.78 8.93 14.63
N SER A 75 -5.57 9.48 14.41
CA SER A 75 -5.29 10.39 13.30
C SER A 75 -4.92 9.67 12.00
N ILE A 76 -4.84 8.33 12.00
CA ILE A 76 -4.49 7.56 10.81
C ILE A 76 -5.75 7.30 9.98
N GLU A 77 -5.77 7.83 8.78
CA GLU A 77 -6.89 7.82 7.87
C GLU A 77 -6.51 7.22 6.51
N VAL A 78 -7.51 6.67 5.81
CA VAL A 78 -7.38 6.20 4.43
C VAL A 78 -8.16 7.14 3.54
N GLU A 79 -7.49 7.80 2.59
CA GLU A 79 -8.07 8.75 1.65
C GLU A 79 -8.06 8.17 0.23
N LEU A 80 -9.22 8.11 -0.40
CA LEU A 80 -9.35 7.75 -1.83
C LEU A 80 -9.41 9.00 -2.69
N ARG A 81 -8.43 9.19 -3.57
CA ARG A 81 -8.43 10.19 -4.64
C ARG A 81 -8.83 9.54 -5.97
N LYS A 82 -10.12 9.54 -6.26
CA LYS A 82 -10.68 8.88 -7.45
C LYS A 82 -10.09 9.42 -8.76
N SER A 83 -9.88 10.74 -8.87
CA SER A 83 -9.30 11.37 -10.06
C SER A 83 -7.88 10.89 -10.36
N GLU A 84 -7.09 10.65 -9.32
CA GLU A 84 -5.70 10.20 -9.40
C GLU A 84 -5.56 8.67 -9.34
N LYS A 85 -6.66 7.95 -9.06
CA LYS A 85 -6.70 6.49 -8.82
C LYS A 85 -5.69 6.06 -7.74
N THR A 86 -5.60 6.88 -6.68
CA THR A 86 -4.63 6.73 -5.60
C THR A 86 -5.34 6.55 -4.28
N VAL A 87 -4.83 5.64 -3.45
CA VAL A 87 -5.23 5.49 -2.06
C VAL A 87 -4.05 5.90 -1.18
N ASN A 88 -4.27 6.91 -0.35
CA ASN A 88 -3.29 7.41 0.60
C ASN A 88 -3.63 6.92 2.01
N VAL A 89 -2.62 6.46 2.73
CA VAL A 89 -2.73 6.25 4.19
C VAL A 89 -1.95 7.37 4.86
N ILE A 90 -2.64 8.24 5.56
CA ILE A 90 -2.08 9.46 6.14
C ILE A 90 -2.29 9.50 7.65
N ALA A 91 -1.37 10.14 8.35
CA ALA A 91 -1.53 10.46 9.79
C ALA A 91 -1.59 11.97 9.95
N THR A 92 -2.74 12.49 10.37
CA THR A 92 -3.04 13.93 10.42
C THR A 92 -2.56 14.60 11.70
N ALA A 93 -2.05 13.84 12.69
CA ALA A 93 -1.48 14.43 13.89
C ALA A 93 -0.26 15.32 13.57
N PRO A 94 -0.16 16.56 14.12
CA PRO A 94 0.91 17.50 13.76
C PRO A 94 2.32 16.98 13.98
N TYR A 95 2.49 16.04 14.89
CA TYR A 95 3.78 15.41 15.23
C TYR A 95 4.01 14.06 14.53
N ALA A 96 3.06 13.58 13.72
CA ALA A 96 3.17 12.27 13.05
C ALA A 96 4.41 12.15 12.17
N ALA A 97 4.70 13.18 11.37
CA ALA A 97 5.90 13.22 10.53
C ALA A 97 7.20 13.18 11.37
N ALA A 98 7.24 13.89 12.51
CA ALA A 98 8.37 13.84 13.42
C ALA A 98 8.57 12.45 14.05
N GLN A 99 7.50 11.72 14.30
CA GLN A 99 7.58 10.32 14.75
C GLN A 99 8.09 9.41 13.63
N GLU A 100 7.52 9.49 12.44
CA GLU A 100 7.87 8.60 11.32
C GLU A 100 9.32 8.79 10.85
N PHE A 101 9.76 10.03 10.71
CA PHE A 101 11.06 10.36 10.09
C PHE A 101 12.13 10.82 11.09
N GLY A 102 11.73 11.10 12.33
CA GLY A 102 12.60 11.73 13.30
C GLY A 102 12.80 13.23 13.06
N THR A 103 13.60 13.84 13.91
CA THR A 103 14.01 15.24 13.82
C THR A 103 15.51 15.36 14.17
N ARG A 104 16.08 16.57 14.09
CA ARG A 104 17.47 16.80 14.56
C ARG A 104 17.68 16.44 16.03
N ARG A 105 16.60 16.42 16.85
CA ARG A 105 16.65 16.19 18.31
C ARG A 105 16.02 14.89 18.77
N ALA A 106 15.27 14.21 17.89
CA ALA A 106 14.54 12.99 18.23
C ALA A 106 14.75 11.95 17.14
N ALA A 107 15.11 10.73 17.52
CA ALA A 107 15.26 9.60 16.61
C ALA A 107 13.91 9.19 16.03
N ALA A 108 13.91 8.68 14.80
CA ALA A 108 12.74 8.16 14.13
C ALA A 108 12.11 6.98 14.88
N ARG A 109 10.79 6.94 14.87
CA ARG A 109 9.94 5.86 15.37
C ARG A 109 8.90 5.50 14.31
N PRO A 110 9.31 4.79 13.24
CA PRO A 110 8.44 4.56 12.08
C PRO A 110 7.28 3.62 12.44
N PHE A 111 6.09 3.93 11.94
CA PHE A 111 4.87 3.14 12.14
C PHE A 111 4.09 2.91 10.82
N LEU A 112 4.10 3.89 9.90
CA LEU A 112 3.44 3.75 8.59
C LEU A 112 4.30 2.95 7.61
N ARG A 113 5.60 3.25 7.54
CA ARG A 113 6.51 2.56 6.60
C ARG A 113 6.60 1.05 6.85
N PRO A 114 6.80 0.56 8.09
CA PRO A 114 6.79 -0.89 8.36
C PRO A 114 5.45 -1.54 8.04
N ALA A 115 4.33 -0.87 8.36
CA ALA A 115 2.99 -1.35 8.03
C ALA A 115 2.79 -1.48 6.52
N LEU A 116 3.23 -0.50 5.73
CA LEU A 116 3.16 -0.56 4.27
C LEU A 116 4.04 -1.69 3.70
N GLN A 117 5.26 -1.84 4.19
CA GLN A 117 6.18 -2.91 3.75
C GLN A 117 5.59 -4.30 3.96
N LYS A 118 4.93 -4.52 5.10
CA LYS A 118 4.27 -5.78 5.44
C LYS A 118 3.22 -6.20 4.41
N TYR A 119 2.47 -5.26 3.84
CA TYR A 119 1.38 -5.55 2.91
C TYR A 119 1.74 -5.34 1.43
N ARG A 120 2.94 -4.85 1.12
CA ARG A 120 3.38 -4.55 -0.25
C ARG A 120 3.31 -5.76 -1.18
N SER A 121 3.85 -6.91 -0.77
CA SER A 121 3.85 -8.13 -1.57
C SER A 121 2.42 -8.64 -1.81
N ARG A 122 1.57 -8.61 -0.78
CA ARG A 122 0.17 -8.97 -0.88
C ARG A 122 -0.59 -8.09 -1.86
N LEU A 123 -0.35 -6.77 -1.82
CA LEU A 123 -0.94 -5.82 -2.77
C LEU A 123 -0.57 -6.15 -4.21
N VAL A 124 0.73 -6.37 -4.49
CA VAL A 124 1.21 -6.71 -5.84
C VAL A 124 0.57 -7.99 -6.34
N THR A 125 0.50 -9.03 -5.49
CA THR A 125 -0.17 -10.30 -5.84
C THR A 125 -1.66 -10.12 -6.10
N ALA A 126 -2.37 -9.38 -5.26
CA ALA A 126 -3.80 -9.11 -5.42
C ALA A 126 -4.10 -8.33 -6.71
N LEU A 127 -3.30 -7.31 -7.02
CA LEU A 127 -3.40 -6.57 -8.28
C LEU A 127 -3.12 -7.48 -9.49
N ALA A 128 -2.09 -8.31 -9.43
CA ALA A 128 -1.79 -9.27 -10.49
C ALA A 128 -2.96 -10.24 -10.74
N MET A 129 -3.60 -10.74 -9.67
CA MET A 129 -4.79 -11.60 -9.77
C MET A 129 -6.00 -10.85 -10.36
N THR A 130 -6.20 -9.59 -10.00
CA THR A 130 -7.25 -8.73 -10.56
C THR A 130 -7.09 -8.58 -12.07
N PHE A 131 -5.88 -8.39 -12.56
CA PHE A 131 -5.61 -8.34 -14.00
C PHE A 131 -5.72 -9.71 -14.67
N ALA A 132 -5.27 -10.79 -14.02
CA ALA A 132 -5.34 -12.15 -14.56
C ALA A 132 -6.77 -12.66 -14.73
N GLY A 133 -7.70 -12.24 -13.86
CA GLY A 133 -9.12 -12.55 -13.94
C GLY A 133 -9.83 -11.90 -15.13
N GLN A 134 -9.24 -10.91 -15.78
CA GLN A 134 -9.78 -10.29 -16.98
C GLN A 134 -9.56 -11.20 -18.20
N LYS A 135 -10.66 -11.59 -18.87
CA LYS A 135 -10.59 -12.43 -20.09
C LYS A 135 -9.68 -11.80 -21.13
N GLY A 136 -8.53 -12.41 -21.38
CA GLY A 136 -7.56 -12.02 -22.40
C GLY A 136 -6.26 -11.40 -21.90
N VAL A 137 -6.07 -11.26 -20.60
CA VAL A 137 -4.76 -10.91 -20.03
C VAL A 137 -4.05 -12.19 -19.59
N LYS A 138 -2.99 -12.56 -20.30
CA LYS A 138 -2.05 -13.61 -19.84
C LYS A 138 -1.04 -12.93 -18.93
N VAL A 139 -1.12 -13.13 -17.64
CA VAL A 139 -0.04 -12.76 -16.71
C VAL A 139 1.14 -13.68 -17.03
N LEU A 140 2.24 -13.10 -17.47
CA LEU A 140 3.48 -13.86 -17.67
C LEU A 140 3.91 -14.41 -16.29
N LYS A 141 3.99 -15.73 -16.17
CA LYS A 141 4.40 -16.44 -14.93
C LYS A 141 5.79 -16.03 -14.43
N ASN A 142 6.56 -15.30 -15.24
CA ASN A 142 7.91 -14.82 -14.89
C ASN A 142 7.93 -13.58 -13.98
N SER A 143 6.80 -12.88 -13.78
CA SER A 143 6.79 -11.70 -12.92
C SER A 143 6.84 -12.04 -11.42
N THR A 144 6.40 -13.23 -11.02
CA THR A 144 6.53 -13.71 -9.64
C THR A 144 7.96 -14.10 -9.29
N ARG A 145 8.71 -14.68 -10.25
CA ARG A 145 10.12 -15.06 -10.03
C ARG A 145 11.03 -13.85 -9.81
N SER A 146 10.79 -12.75 -10.53
CA SER A 146 11.53 -11.48 -10.39
C SER A 146 11.32 -10.79 -9.05
N ILE A 147 10.17 -11.04 -8.39
CA ILE A 147 9.85 -10.44 -7.09
C ILE A 147 10.53 -11.22 -5.96
N ASP A 148 10.59 -12.53 -6.09
CA ASP A 148 11.29 -13.40 -5.12
C ASP A 148 12.81 -13.16 -5.18
N GLU A 149 13.39 -13.05 -6.38
CA GLU A 149 14.80 -12.68 -6.57
C GLU A 149 15.13 -11.27 -6.06
N ALA A 150 14.24 -10.30 -6.22
CA ALA A 150 14.43 -8.95 -5.68
C ALA A 150 14.34 -8.93 -4.14
N ASN A 151 13.50 -9.77 -3.55
CA ASN A 151 13.40 -9.91 -2.10
C ASN A 151 14.64 -10.61 -1.50
N ASP A 152 15.22 -11.58 -2.20
CA ASP A 152 16.45 -12.27 -1.78
C ASP A 152 17.66 -11.33 -1.81
N ILE A 153 17.71 -10.39 -2.76
CA ILE A 153 18.76 -9.35 -2.84
C ILE A 153 18.62 -8.32 -1.71
N ILE A 154 17.41 -8.05 -1.25
CA ILE A 154 17.15 -7.06 -0.16
C ILE A 154 17.36 -7.69 1.22
N ASN A 155 17.16 -8.99 1.36
CA ASN A 155 17.25 -9.70 2.65
C ASN A 155 18.55 -10.52 2.81
N GLY A 156 19.41 -10.57 1.80
CA GLY A 156 20.67 -11.33 1.76
C GLY A 156 21.90 -10.42 1.88
N SER A 157 22.07 -9.82 3.07
CA SER A 157 23.39 -9.32 3.54
C SER A 157 23.36 -9.09 5.03
#